data_d9d69c7f35e1d13c58773b815ae559a5
#
_entry.id   d9d69c7f35e1d13c58773b815ae559a5
#
_cell.length_a   1.000
_cell.length_b   1.000
_cell.length_c   1.000
_cell.angle_alpha   90.00
_cell.angle_beta   90.00
_cell.angle_gamma   90.00
#
_symmetry.space_group_name_H-M   'P 1'
#
loop_
_entity.id
_entity.type
_entity.pdbx_description
1 polymer ?
#
loop_
_entity_poly.entity_id
_entity_poly.type
_entity_poly.pdbx_seq_one_letter_code
_entity_poly.pdbx_strand_id
1 'polypeptide(L)'
;MKLQHIKKQLLTVALTTVAMGAMAQSLNSAYYTEDYKFRHDLNPAYGNDQNYISIPALGNVSVNTHGNFGYQDVVMNNPMYGVENGAKKMTTFMNPYISTSDALDGFSTGNNRITGDVNIALLSAGFKGFGGYNTIEVNAKTSFGIALPYELFEFAKNTGNNSYDIGDIRAHAMSYGELALGHSRQINKKLRLGAKLKFLFGIARADVEMNDVKADLTANDKWLISAKAKANMSMKGFCYKQETKEYNDPSKGEYEYVNDVDVDGAGLSGFGMAIDLGGEYKINDSWTVNASVLDLGFMHWSNNMQAANRQDTFVFDGFTDMDVKQGNGNEVFDDKADKYGDQLADFANLTDEGDQGSRTNRHRCHHQRGCKLQASMLQENDLRLPELYTHQGCLLMDRRQTECQLGSSEMA
;
A
#
# COMPACT_ATOMS: atom_id res chain seq x y z
N MET A 1 -24.08 7.92 10.65
CA MET A 1 -24.06 8.66 9.37
C MET A 1 -22.65 9.08 8.93
N LYS A 2 -21.72 9.43 9.84
CA LYS A 2 -20.33 9.84 9.54
C LYS A 2 -19.44 8.69 9.03
N LEU A 3 -19.55 7.49 9.60
CA LEU A 3 -18.75 6.33 9.16
C LEU A 3 -19.03 5.92 7.71
N GLN A 4 -20.29 6.07 7.24
CA GLN A 4 -20.62 5.86 5.84
C GLN A 4 -19.98 6.91 4.92
N HIS A 5 -19.79 8.14 5.41
CA HIS A 5 -19.07 9.18 4.67
C HIS A 5 -17.57 8.88 4.59
N ILE A 6 -16.97 8.44 5.71
CA ILE A 6 -15.55 8.03 5.75
C ILE A 6 -15.32 6.80 4.86
N LYS A 7 -16.20 5.79 4.94
CA LYS A 7 -16.16 4.62 4.03
C LYS A 7 -16.29 5.04 2.56
N LYS A 8 -17.19 5.96 2.23
CA LYS A 8 -17.32 6.50 0.87
C LYS A 8 -16.09 7.30 0.46
N GLN A 9 -15.53 8.12 1.33
CA GLN A 9 -14.33 8.91 1.03
C GLN A 9 -13.10 8.01 0.85
N LEU A 10 -12.90 7.02 1.73
CA LEU A 10 -11.82 6.02 1.59
C LEU A 10 -11.99 5.18 0.31
N LEU A 11 -13.20 4.76 -0.01
CA LEU A 11 -13.49 4.03 -1.24
C LEU A 11 -13.31 4.91 -2.48
N THR A 12 -13.71 6.19 -2.39
CA THR A 12 -13.51 7.16 -3.49
C THR A 12 -12.02 7.46 -3.68
N VAL A 13 -11.26 7.63 -2.61
CA VAL A 13 -9.81 7.82 -2.65
C VAL A 13 -9.14 6.57 -3.22
N ALA A 14 -9.53 5.37 -2.79
CA ALA A 14 -9.01 4.12 -3.34
C ALA A 14 -9.33 3.94 -4.82
N LEU A 15 -10.59 4.23 -5.25
CA LEU A 15 -11.01 4.15 -6.64
C LEU A 15 -10.38 5.24 -7.51
N THR A 16 -10.22 6.48 -7.01
CA THR A 16 -9.54 7.54 -7.76
C THR A 16 -8.05 7.26 -7.90
N THR A 17 -7.41 6.66 -6.91
CA THR A 17 -5.99 6.27 -7.02
C THR A 17 -5.78 5.12 -8.00
N VAL A 18 -6.69 4.16 -8.06
CA VAL A 18 -6.67 3.10 -9.10
C VAL A 18 -6.88 3.69 -10.51
N ALA A 19 -7.76 4.69 -10.64
CA ALA A 19 -7.99 5.37 -11.93
C ALA A 19 -6.81 6.27 -12.36
N MET A 20 -6.05 6.84 -11.41
CA MET A 20 -4.85 7.65 -11.69
C MET A 20 -3.63 6.78 -12.07
N GLY A 21 -3.63 5.49 -11.75
CA GLY A 21 -2.56 4.55 -12.10
C GLY A 21 -2.31 4.41 -13.61
N ALA A 22 -3.30 4.73 -14.44
CA ALA A 22 -3.17 4.72 -15.90
C ALA A 22 -2.40 5.93 -16.46
N MET A 23 -2.11 6.96 -15.66
CA MET A 23 -1.44 8.20 -16.11
C MET A 23 -0.08 8.46 -15.45
N ALA A 24 0.35 7.62 -14.52
CA ALA A 24 1.65 7.75 -13.87
C ALA A 24 2.77 7.29 -14.81
N GLN A 25 3.21 8.15 -15.71
CA GLN A 25 4.56 8.02 -16.26
C GLN A 25 5.51 8.15 -15.08
N SER A 26 6.19 7.05 -14.76
CA SER A 26 7.19 7.06 -13.71
C SER A 26 8.23 8.14 -14.03
N LEU A 27 8.66 8.91 -13.01
CA LEU A 27 9.76 9.88 -13.09
C LEU A 27 11.08 9.30 -13.64
N ASN A 28 11.11 8.02 -14.01
CA ASN A 28 12.26 7.38 -14.61
C ASN A 28 12.73 8.06 -15.90
N SER A 29 11.82 8.69 -16.66
CA SER A 29 12.18 9.50 -17.82
C SER A 29 12.94 10.79 -17.44
N ALA A 30 12.65 11.36 -16.28
CA ALA A 30 13.32 12.55 -15.76
C ALA A 30 14.78 12.28 -15.37
N TYR A 31 15.15 11.00 -15.15
CA TYR A 31 16.53 10.59 -14.90
C TYR A 31 17.46 10.95 -16.06
N TYR A 32 16.95 10.92 -17.29
CA TYR A 32 17.67 11.20 -18.52
C TYR A 32 17.52 12.62 -19.04
N THR A 33 16.71 13.45 -18.35
CA THR A 33 16.53 14.86 -18.72
C THR A 33 17.62 15.69 -18.05
N GLU A 34 18.62 16.15 -18.81
CA GLU A 34 19.80 16.83 -18.27
C GLU A 34 19.46 18.09 -17.48
N ASP A 35 18.47 18.87 -17.91
CA ASP A 35 18.06 20.13 -17.27
C ASP A 35 16.99 19.98 -16.19
N TYR A 36 16.60 18.74 -15.82
CA TYR A 36 15.61 18.54 -14.78
C TYR A 36 16.16 18.87 -13.40
N LYS A 37 15.61 19.91 -12.79
CA LYS A 37 16.12 20.50 -11.53
C LYS A 37 16.12 19.55 -10.34
N PHE A 38 15.22 18.58 -10.33
CA PHE A 38 15.02 17.63 -9.24
C PHE A 38 15.67 16.25 -9.48
N ARG A 39 16.65 16.14 -10.38
CA ARG A 39 17.41 14.90 -10.62
C ARG A 39 18.06 14.33 -9.36
N HIS A 40 18.43 15.22 -8.43
CA HIS A 40 18.99 14.83 -7.13
C HIS A 40 18.03 14.01 -6.23
N ASP A 41 16.71 13.98 -6.55
CA ASP A 41 15.75 13.09 -5.87
C ASP A 41 15.89 11.65 -6.33
N LEU A 42 16.38 11.44 -7.53
CA LEU A 42 16.62 10.12 -8.12
C LEU A 42 18.02 9.59 -7.79
N ASN A 43 18.99 10.49 -7.74
CA ASN A 43 20.36 10.17 -7.36
C ASN A 43 21.03 11.41 -6.73
N PRO A 44 21.39 11.36 -5.44
CA PRO A 44 22.02 12.47 -4.75
C PRO A 44 23.34 12.96 -5.35
N ALA A 45 24.01 12.15 -6.19
CA ALA A 45 25.21 12.56 -6.88
C ALA A 45 24.94 13.65 -7.94
N TYR A 46 23.71 13.77 -8.43
CA TYR A 46 23.39 14.78 -9.43
C TYR A 46 23.31 16.18 -8.82
N GLY A 47 24.16 17.06 -9.30
CA GLY A 47 24.05 18.49 -9.05
C GLY A 47 23.43 19.18 -10.25
N ASN A 48 23.12 20.45 -10.11
CA ASN A 48 22.68 21.31 -11.19
C ASN A 48 23.75 22.34 -11.57
N ASP A 49 23.70 22.83 -12.79
CA ASP A 49 24.57 23.89 -13.22
C ASP A 49 24.08 25.27 -12.78
N GLN A 50 22.82 25.41 -12.44
CA GLN A 50 22.19 26.65 -11.99
C GLN A 50 21.70 26.54 -10.54
N ASN A 51 21.78 27.67 -9.84
CA ASN A 51 21.08 27.82 -8.57
C ASN A 51 19.57 27.99 -8.83
N TYR A 52 18.74 27.43 -7.94
CA TYR A 52 17.29 27.58 -8.05
C TYR A 52 16.64 27.70 -6.68
N ILE A 53 15.46 28.30 -6.65
CA ILE A 53 14.49 28.23 -5.56
C ILE A 53 13.15 27.84 -6.17
N SER A 54 12.47 26.89 -5.58
CA SER A 54 11.13 26.45 -5.96
C SER A 54 10.22 26.50 -4.74
N ILE A 55 9.04 27.04 -4.92
CA ILE A 55 7.99 27.20 -3.90
C ILE A 55 6.78 26.35 -4.27
N PRO A 56 5.79 26.15 -3.37
CA PRO A 56 4.56 25.42 -3.68
C PRO A 56 3.91 25.92 -4.97
N ALA A 57 3.30 25.03 -5.71
CA ALA A 57 2.74 25.21 -7.06
C ALA A 57 3.75 25.38 -8.21
N LEU A 58 5.00 25.72 -7.93
CA LEU A 58 6.10 25.72 -8.90
C LEU A 58 7.13 24.61 -8.59
N GLY A 59 6.89 23.87 -7.50
CA GLY A 59 7.72 22.76 -7.05
C GLY A 59 7.40 21.44 -7.76
N ASN A 60 8.14 20.42 -7.37
CA ASN A 60 7.93 19.07 -7.85
C ASN A 60 6.72 18.43 -7.14
N VAL A 61 5.75 18.00 -7.92
CA VAL A 61 4.65 17.13 -7.45
C VAL A 61 4.78 15.82 -8.19
N SER A 62 4.97 14.74 -7.47
CA SER A 62 5.01 13.41 -8.06
C SER A 62 3.96 12.50 -7.43
N VAL A 63 3.28 11.77 -8.28
CA VAL A 63 2.34 10.71 -7.90
C VAL A 63 2.79 9.45 -8.62
N ASN A 64 3.15 8.44 -7.85
CA ASN A 64 3.58 7.15 -8.40
C ASN A 64 2.63 6.07 -7.90
N THR A 65 2.26 5.16 -8.79
CA THR A 65 1.53 3.95 -8.43
C THR A 65 2.27 2.74 -9.00
N HIS A 66 2.37 1.71 -8.20
CA HIS A 66 2.98 0.44 -8.56
C HIS A 66 2.07 -0.70 -8.15
N GLY A 67 1.89 -1.66 -9.01
CA GLY A 67 1.08 -2.83 -8.74
C GLY A 67 1.42 -3.96 -9.68
N ASN A 68 1.05 -5.18 -9.31
CA ASN A 68 1.13 -6.35 -10.17
C ASN A 68 -0.28 -6.80 -10.63
N PHE A 69 -1.31 -6.04 -10.35
CA PHE A 69 -2.64 -6.15 -10.92
C PHE A 69 -3.27 -4.75 -11.03
N GLY A 70 -4.30 -4.59 -11.84
CA GLY A 70 -4.92 -3.30 -12.10
C GLY A 70 -6.42 -3.37 -12.38
N TYR A 71 -6.98 -2.26 -12.84
CA TYR A 71 -8.40 -2.15 -13.14
C TYR A 71 -8.90 -3.21 -14.13
N GLN A 72 -8.12 -3.50 -15.16
CA GLN A 72 -8.47 -4.45 -16.22
C GLN A 72 -8.54 -5.92 -15.74
N ASP A 73 -7.87 -6.24 -14.62
CA ASP A 73 -7.88 -7.57 -14.04
C ASP A 73 -9.13 -7.77 -13.16
N VAL A 74 -9.69 -6.67 -12.64
CA VAL A 74 -10.89 -6.67 -11.80
C VAL A 74 -12.16 -6.44 -12.63
N VAL A 75 -12.10 -5.54 -13.63
CA VAL A 75 -13.24 -5.14 -14.45
C VAL A 75 -13.01 -5.58 -15.90
N MET A 76 -13.86 -6.45 -16.37
CA MET A 76 -13.76 -7.15 -17.65
C MET A 76 -14.94 -6.86 -18.57
N ASN A 77 -14.81 -7.19 -19.84
CA ASN A 77 -15.94 -7.18 -20.76
C ASN A 77 -16.94 -8.26 -20.35
N ASN A 78 -18.24 -7.91 -20.35
CA ASN A 78 -19.28 -8.86 -20.01
C ASN A 78 -19.61 -9.75 -21.22
N PRO A 79 -19.40 -11.08 -21.16
CA PRO A 79 -19.72 -11.98 -22.27
C PRO A 79 -21.21 -11.97 -22.67
N MET A 80 -22.09 -11.61 -21.73
CA MET A 80 -23.53 -11.55 -21.96
C MET A 80 -24.02 -10.22 -22.56
N TYR A 81 -23.12 -9.24 -22.73
CA TYR A 81 -23.51 -7.96 -23.35
C TYR A 81 -23.96 -8.14 -24.80
N GLY A 82 -25.18 -7.71 -25.11
CA GLY A 82 -25.81 -7.90 -26.42
C GLY A 82 -26.43 -9.29 -26.64
N VAL A 83 -26.26 -10.21 -25.69
CA VAL A 83 -26.90 -11.54 -25.73
C VAL A 83 -28.09 -11.56 -24.78
N GLU A 84 -27.92 -11.10 -23.56
CA GLU A 84 -28.99 -11.03 -22.56
C GLU A 84 -29.50 -9.59 -22.44
N ASN A 85 -30.86 -9.46 -22.40
CA ASN A 85 -31.50 -8.15 -22.33
C ASN A 85 -31.18 -7.48 -20.97
N GLY A 86 -30.64 -6.26 -21.04
CA GLY A 86 -30.23 -5.49 -19.88
C GLY A 86 -28.80 -5.77 -19.35
N ALA A 87 -28.05 -6.70 -19.94
CA ALA A 87 -26.67 -6.94 -19.58
C ALA A 87 -25.80 -5.70 -19.81
N LYS A 88 -25.01 -5.31 -18.81
CA LYS A 88 -24.07 -4.18 -18.89
C LYS A 88 -22.83 -4.56 -19.68
N LYS A 89 -22.19 -3.58 -20.35
CA LYS A 89 -20.99 -3.79 -21.16
C LYS A 89 -19.80 -4.29 -20.34
N MET A 90 -19.68 -3.79 -19.12
CA MET A 90 -18.60 -4.17 -18.20
C MET A 90 -19.16 -4.96 -17.03
N THR A 91 -18.36 -5.87 -16.53
CA THR A 91 -18.64 -6.71 -15.36
C THR A 91 -17.37 -6.91 -14.57
N THR A 92 -17.41 -7.65 -13.46
CA THR A 92 -16.24 -8.00 -12.67
C THR A 92 -15.77 -9.42 -12.98
N PHE A 93 -14.52 -9.74 -12.61
CA PHE A 93 -13.95 -11.08 -12.74
C PHE A 93 -14.80 -12.17 -12.04
N MET A 94 -15.61 -11.79 -11.05
CA MET A 94 -16.52 -12.69 -10.31
C MET A 94 -17.73 -13.15 -11.14
N ASN A 95 -17.98 -12.57 -12.31
CA ASN A 95 -19.13 -12.92 -13.13
C ASN A 95 -19.10 -14.42 -13.52
N PRO A 96 -20.18 -15.19 -13.30
CA PRO A 96 -20.21 -16.64 -13.54
C PRO A 96 -20.01 -17.02 -15.02
N TYR A 97 -20.27 -16.12 -15.97
CA TYR A 97 -20.05 -16.35 -17.40
C TYR A 97 -18.60 -16.12 -17.87
N ILE A 98 -17.73 -15.64 -17.01
CA ILE A 98 -16.28 -15.58 -17.26
C ILE A 98 -15.67 -16.87 -16.70
N SER A 99 -14.82 -17.55 -17.47
CA SER A 99 -14.15 -18.76 -16.96
C SER A 99 -13.23 -18.43 -15.78
N THR A 100 -13.00 -19.38 -14.89
CA THR A 100 -12.07 -19.20 -13.77
C THR A 100 -10.67 -18.88 -14.25
N SER A 101 -10.22 -19.53 -15.32
CA SER A 101 -8.91 -19.29 -15.94
C SER A 101 -8.78 -17.84 -16.40
N ASP A 102 -9.77 -17.32 -17.18
CA ASP A 102 -9.73 -15.95 -17.68
C ASP A 102 -9.89 -14.91 -16.56
N ALA A 103 -10.71 -15.24 -15.55
CA ALA A 103 -10.94 -14.36 -14.40
C ALA A 103 -9.71 -14.15 -13.53
N LEU A 104 -8.82 -15.15 -13.43
CA LEU A 104 -7.69 -15.15 -12.53
C LEU A 104 -6.33 -14.96 -13.23
N ASP A 105 -6.30 -14.91 -14.57
CA ASP A 105 -5.06 -14.79 -15.37
C ASP A 105 -4.25 -13.52 -15.04
N GLY A 106 -4.94 -12.41 -14.73
CA GLY A 106 -4.30 -11.14 -14.35
C GLY A 106 -3.72 -11.09 -12.94
N PHE A 107 -3.98 -12.11 -12.09
CA PHE A 107 -3.51 -12.12 -10.71
C PHE A 107 -2.30 -13.05 -10.52
N SER A 108 -1.31 -12.56 -9.80
CA SER A 108 -0.14 -13.34 -9.39
C SER A 108 -0.54 -14.42 -8.37
N THR A 109 -0.02 -15.63 -8.50
CA THR A 109 -0.24 -16.76 -7.57
C THR A 109 0.33 -16.54 -6.16
N GLY A 110 1.02 -15.44 -5.93
CA GLY A 110 1.45 -15.00 -4.60
C GLY A 110 0.63 -13.80 -4.11
N ASN A 111 1.31 -12.82 -3.54
CA ASN A 111 0.65 -11.60 -3.11
C ASN A 111 0.42 -10.63 -4.27
N ASN A 112 -0.81 -10.20 -4.42
CA ASN A 112 -1.21 -9.13 -5.31
C ASN A 112 -1.17 -7.79 -4.58
N ARG A 113 -0.48 -6.80 -5.15
CA ARG A 113 -0.19 -5.54 -4.46
C ARG A 113 -0.48 -4.36 -5.33
N ILE A 114 -1.01 -3.33 -4.70
CA ILE A 114 -1.06 -1.97 -5.22
C ILE A 114 -0.45 -1.06 -4.17
N THR A 115 0.51 -0.25 -4.57
CA THR A 115 1.13 0.79 -3.73
C THR A 115 1.08 2.11 -4.45
N GLY A 116 1.00 3.18 -3.72
CA GLY A 116 1.07 4.52 -4.27
C GLY A 116 1.81 5.47 -3.35
N ASP A 117 2.43 6.46 -3.96
CA ASP A 117 3.21 7.48 -3.30
C ASP A 117 2.90 8.83 -3.88
N VAL A 118 2.68 9.79 -3.01
CA VAL A 118 2.52 11.20 -3.35
C VAL A 118 3.63 11.98 -2.67
N ASN A 119 4.39 12.73 -3.43
CA ASN A 119 5.41 13.65 -2.94
C ASN A 119 5.12 15.05 -3.45
N ILE A 120 5.05 16.00 -2.55
CA ILE A 120 4.82 17.43 -2.84
C ILE A 120 6.00 18.22 -2.26
N ALA A 121 6.81 18.80 -3.12
CA ALA A 121 7.86 19.72 -2.69
C ALA A 121 7.22 21.07 -2.28
N LEU A 122 7.23 21.35 -0.98
CA LEU A 122 6.73 22.60 -0.42
C LEU A 122 7.76 23.73 -0.58
N LEU A 123 9.04 23.39 -0.44
CA LEU A 123 10.15 24.28 -0.66
C LEU A 123 11.34 23.46 -1.17
N SER A 124 12.01 23.92 -2.20
CA SER A 124 13.25 23.33 -2.66
C SER A 124 14.20 24.42 -3.13
N ALA A 125 15.45 24.34 -2.71
CA ALA A 125 16.51 25.24 -3.14
C ALA A 125 17.77 24.43 -3.44
N GLY A 126 18.43 24.80 -4.53
CA GLY A 126 19.72 24.24 -4.91
C GLY A 126 20.73 25.33 -5.22
N PHE A 127 21.95 25.18 -4.73
CA PHE A 127 23.00 26.18 -4.91
C PHE A 127 24.40 25.57 -4.96
N LYS A 128 25.27 26.20 -5.72
CA LYS A 128 26.71 25.88 -5.71
C LYS A 128 27.36 26.47 -4.48
N GLY A 129 28.13 25.67 -3.76
CA GLY A 129 28.84 26.07 -2.55
C GLY A 129 29.59 24.89 -1.93
N PHE A 130 30.49 25.17 -1.00
CA PHE A 130 31.28 24.17 -0.25
C PHE A 130 32.04 23.16 -1.13
N GLY A 131 32.43 23.59 -2.33
CA GLY A 131 33.13 22.77 -3.32
C GLY A 131 32.25 21.72 -4.02
N GLY A 132 30.93 21.92 -4.01
CA GLY A 132 29.95 21.03 -4.64
C GLY A 132 28.62 21.73 -4.90
N TYR A 133 27.57 20.93 -5.05
CA TYR A 133 26.21 21.40 -5.19
C TYR A 133 25.40 20.98 -3.96
N ASN A 134 24.66 21.90 -3.38
CA ASN A 134 23.86 21.69 -2.18
C ASN A 134 22.38 21.82 -2.47
N THR A 135 21.56 21.03 -1.79
CA THR A 135 20.09 21.09 -1.86
C THR A 135 19.49 21.15 -0.46
N ILE A 136 18.45 21.96 -0.31
CA ILE A 136 17.62 22.03 0.88
C ILE A 136 16.17 21.89 0.43
N GLU A 137 15.45 20.93 1.00
CA GLU A 137 14.10 20.62 0.58
C GLU A 137 13.19 20.38 1.77
N VAL A 138 11.96 20.87 1.66
CA VAL A 138 10.86 20.56 2.56
C VAL A 138 9.77 19.91 1.73
N ASN A 139 9.47 18.66 2.04
CA ASN A 139 8.52 17.83 1.30
C ASN A 139 7.38 17.37 2.21
N ALA A 140 6.18 17.25 1.66
CA ALA A 140 5.08 16.49 2.23
C ALA A 140 4.95 15.18 1.45
N LYS A 141 5.01 14.07 2.15
CA LYS A 141 4.97 12.73 1.55
C LYS A 141 3.85 11.89 2.13
N THR A 142 3.15 11.18 1.27
CA THR A 142 2.14 10.19 1.64
C THR A 142 2.40 8.92 0.86
N SER A 143 2.41 7.79 1.54
CA SER A 143 2.47 6.47 0.93
C SER A 143 1.31 5.61 1.41
N PHE A 144 0.81 4.76 0.53
CA PHE A 144 -0.20 3.78 0.88
C PHE A 144 0.04 2.48 0.11
N GLY A 145 -0.49 1.39 0.61
CA GLY A 145 -0.40 0.11 -0.07
C GLY A 145 -1.41 -0.88 0.46
N ILE A 146 -1.81 -1.78 -0.42
CA ILE A 146 -2.63 -2.95 -0.11
C ILE A 146 -1.94 -4.20 -0.65
N ALA A 147 -1.98 -5.28 0.11
CA ALA A 147 -1.49 -6.59 -0.30
C ALA A 147 -2.60 -7.62 -0.07
N LEU A 148 -2.96 -8.32 -1.13
CA LEU A 148 -4.05 -9.29 -1.18
C LEU A 148 -3.49 -10.64 -1.66
N PRO A 149 -3.69 -11.74 -0.94
CA PRO A 149 -3.31 -13.07 -1.39
C PRO A 149 -4.10 -13.50 -2.64
N TYR A 150 -3.53 -14.38 -3.45
CA TYR A 150 -4.19 -14.94 -4.62
C TYR A 150 -5.47 -15.69 -4.26
N GLU A 151 -5.43 -16.44 -3.18
CA GLU A 151 -6.53 -17.26 -2.66
C GLU A 151 -7.79 -16.45 -2.34
N LEU A 152 -7.64 -15.15 -2.06
CA LEU A 152 -8.78 -14.23 -1.90
C LEU A 152 -9.56 -14.05 -3.21
N PHE A 153 -8.86 -13.94 -4.33
CA PHE A 153 -9.48 -13.81 -5.66
C PHE A 153 -10.08 -15.13 -6.12
N GLU A 154 -9.40 -16.22 -5.82
CA GLU A 154 -9.90 -17.58 -6.08
C GLU A 154 -11.18 -17.86 -5.28
N PHE A 155 -11.19 -17.55 -3.99
CA PHE A 155 -12.37 -17.62 -3.13
C PHE A 155 -13.52 -16.76 -3.67
N ALA A 156 -13.26 -15.50 -4.04
CA ALA A 156 -14.26 -14.60 -4.58
C ALA A 156 -14.85 -15.08 -5.91
N LYS A 157 -14.05 -15.78 -6.73
CA LYS A 157 -14.49 -16.33 -8.02
C LYS A 157 -15.23 -17.66 -7.87
N ASN A 158 -14.74 -18.55 -7.03
CA ASN A 158 -15.19 -19.93 -6.92
C ASN A 158 -15.70 -20.22 -5.50
N THR A 159 -16.65 -19.40 -5.02
CA THR A 159 -17.32 -19.65 -3.74
C THR A 159 -18.11 -20.96 -3.85
N GLY A 160 -17.51 -22.07 -3.53
CA GLY A 160 -18.09 -23.40 -3.64
C GLY A 160 -17.85 -24.21 -2.36
N ASN A 161 -18.02 -25.52 -2.48
CA ASN A 161 -17.83 -26.47 -1.39
C ASN A 161 -16.32 -26.78 -1.21
N ASN A 162 -15.51 -25.74 -0.93
CA ASN A 162 -14.06 -25.77 -0.85
C ASN A 162 -13.57 -25.20 0.47
N SER A 163 -12.32 -25.52 0.80
CA SER A 163 -11.58 -24.88 1.90
C SER A 163 -10.50 -23.98 1.31
N TYR A 164 -10.43 -22.73 1.81
CA TYR A 164 -9.48 -21.72 1.39
C TYR A 164 -8.64 -21.26 2.58
N ASP A 165 -7.33 -21.36 2.47
CA ASP A 165 -6.38 -20.70 3.36
C ASP A 165 -5.93 -19.40 2.67
N ILE A 166 -6.72 -18.33 2.88
CA ILE A 166 -6.53 -17.06 2.21
C ILE A 166 -5.23 -16.36 2.69
N GLY A 167 -4.83 -16.63 3.95
CA GLY A 167 -3.63 -16.04 4.51
C GLY A 167 -3.83 -14.61 5.00
N ASP A 168 -2.83 -13.75 4.76
CA ASP A 168 -2.80 -12.40 5.35
C ASP A 168 -3.20 -11.32 4.35
N ILE A 169 -4.18 -10.53 4.72
CA ILE A 169 -4.59 -9.31 4.01
C ILE A 169 -4.01 -8.11 4.77
N ARG A 170 -3.34 -7.20 4.07
CA ARG A 170 -2.70 -6.03 4.70
C ARG A 170 -2.94 -4.77 3.89
N ALA A 171 -3.26 -3.70 4.62
CA ALA A 171 -3.30 -2.34 4.06
C ALA A 171 -2.54 -1.40 4.98
N HIS A 172 -1.85 -0.42 4.41
CA HIS A 172 -1.16 0.61 5.17
C HIS A 172 -1.26 1.96 4.48
N ALA A 173 -1.21 3.00 5.27
CA ALA A 173 -1.07 4.37 4.80
C ALA A 173 -0.18 5.15 5.79
N MET A 174 0.64 6.05 5.27
CA MET A 174 1.54 6.86 6.08
C MET A 174 1.72 8.23 5.45
N SER A 175 1.63 9.28 6.28
CA SER A 175 1.89 10.66 5.90
C SER A 175 2.94 11.28 6.82
N TYR A 176 3.90 12.00 6.24
CA TYR A 176 4.96 12.68 6.99
C TYR A 176 5.51 13.89 6.24
N GLY A 177 6.03 14.84 7.00
CA GLY A 177 6.89 15.90 6.49
C GLY A 177 8.35 15.45 6.43
N GLU A 178 9.10 15.95 5.47
CA GLU A 178 10.53 15.67 5.31
C GLU A 178 11.30 16.98 5.15
N LEU A 179 12.37 17.13 5.92
CA LEU A 179 13.43 18.13 5.67
C LEU A 179 14.66 17.38 5.17
N ALA A 180 15.05 17.64 3.93
CA ALA A 180 16.19 16.98 3.29
C ALA A 180 17.31 17.96 3.00
N LEU A 181 18.54 17.58 3.37
CA LEU A 181 19.77 18.34 3.16
C LEU A 181 20.71 17.50 2.32
N GLY A 182 20.95 17.94 1.08
CA GLY A 182 21.76 17.22 0.11
C GLY A 182 23.08 17.93 -0.19
N HIS A 183 24.12 17.13 -0.44
CA HIS A 183 25.41 17.61 -0.95
C HIS A 183 25.94 16.63 -1.98
N SER A 184 26.35 17.16 -3.15
CA SER A 184 27.04 16.39 -4.17
C SER A 184 28.35 17.06 -4.58
N ARG A 185 29.37 16.25 -4.83
CA ARG A 185 30.69 16.73 -5.18
C ARG A 185 31.35 15.90 -6.26
N GLN A 186 31.97 16.60 -7.21
CA GLN A 186 32.89 16.01 -8.16
C GLN A 186 34.21 15.67 -7.45
N ILE A 187 34.54 14.40 -7.28
CA ILE A 187 35.75 13.94 -6.60
C ILE A 187 36.95 14.01 -7.54
N ASN A 188 36.72 13.59 -8.76
CA ASN A 188 37.70 13.68 -9.84
C ASN A 188 36.98 13.77 -11.20
N LYS A 189 37.71 13.79 -12.31
CA LYS A 189 37.13 13.93 -13.67
C LYS A 189 36.13 12.81 -14.05
N LYS A 190 36.18 11.66 -13.34
CA LYS A 190 35.35 10.49 -13.64
C LYS A 190 34.31 10.17 -12.57
N LEU A 191 34.50 10.61 -11.33
CA LEU A 191 33.68 10.20 -10.18
C LEU A 191 33.01 11.41 -9.53
N ARG A 192 31.69 11.34 -9.41
CA ARG A 192 30.86 12.24 -8.61
C ARG A 192 30.14 11.43 -7.56
N LEU A 193 30.12 11.92 -6.34
CA LEU A 193 29.41 11.32 -5.21
C LEU A 193 28.43 12.33 -4.60
N GLY A 194 27.37 11.83 -4.00
CA GLY A 194 26.40 12.64 -3.29
C GLY A 194 25.77 11.88 -2.14
N ALA A 195 25.33 12.65 -1.15
CA ALA A 195 24.55 12.17 -0.03
C ALA A 195 23.46 13.17 0.31
N LYS A 196 22.34 12.68 0.86
CA LYS A 196 21.22 13.50 1.34
C LYS A 196 20.82 12.97 2.71
N LEU A 197 20.84 13.86 3.72
CA LEU A 197 20.35 13.55 5.08
C LEU A 197 18.91 14.05 5.18
N LYS A 198 18.03 13.21 5.70
CA LYS A 198 16.59 13.47 5.81
C LYS A 198 16.15 13.40 7.26
N PHE A 199 15.42 14.40 7.71
CA PHE A 199 14.69 14.41 8.97
C PHE A 199 13.21 14.24 8.66
N LEU A 200 12.60 13.25 9.30
CA LEU A 200 11.23 12.81 9.00
C LEU A 200 10.32 13.16 10.17
N PHE A 201 9.21 13.81 9.91
CA PHE A 201 8.23 14.29 10.88
C PHE A 201 6.90 13.59 10.64
N GLY A 202 6.63 12.52 11.38
CA GLY A 202 5.43 11.69 11.20
C GLY A 202 4.16 12.44 11.57
N ILE A 203 3.18 12.46 10.67
CA ILE A 203 1.87 13.07 10.87
C ILE A 203 0.87 11.99 11.26
N ALA A 204 0.68 11.00 10.39
CA ALA A 204 -0.24 9.90 10.62
C ALA A 204 0.27 8.60 9.98
N ARG A 205 -0.04 7.48 10.64
CA ARG A 205 0.18 6.14 10.09
C ARG A 205 -0.98 5.23 10.48
N ALA A 206 -1.57 4.59 9.48
CA ALA A 206 -2.60 3.57 9.63
C ALA A 206 -2.10 2.24 9.07
N ASP A 207 -2.32 1.16 9.80
CA ASP A 207 -2.11 -0.21 9.33
C ASP A 207 -3.38 -1.02 9.65
N VAL A 208 -3.91 -1.71 8.65
CA VAL A 208 -5.02 -2.65 8.80
C VAL A 208 -4.50 -4.02 8.39
N GLU A 209 -4.64 -4.97 9.26
CA GLU A 209 -4.18 -6.34 9.08
C GLU A 209 -5.33 -7.31 9.38
N MET A 210 -5.53 -8.27 8.49
CA MET A 210 -6.34 -9.45 8.74
C MET A 210 -5.41 -10.65 8.55
N ASN A 211 -5.06 -11.30 9.65
CA ASN A 211 -4.12 -12.41 9.65
C ASN A 211 -4.89 -13.74 9.78
N ASP A 212 -4.29 -14.81 9.27
CA ASP A 212 -4.82 -16.17 9.34
C ASP A 212 -6.25 -16.29 8.76
N VAL A 213 -6.54 -15.57 7.67
CA VAL A 213 -7.87 -15.58 7.04
C VAL A 213 -8.10 -16.93 6.37
N LYS A 214 -9.14 -17.63 6.81
CA LYS A 214 -9.53 -18.94 6.29
C LYS A 214 -11.04 -19.02 6.09
N ALA A 215 -11.45 -19.76 5.07
CA ALA A 215 -12.85 -20.08 4.83
C ALA A 215 -12.96 -21.56 4.51
N ASP A 216 -13.51 -22.34 5.43
CA ASP A 216 -13.81 -23.76 5.21
C ASP A 216 -15.30 -23.94 4.99
N LEU A 217 -15.67 -24.25 3.75
CA LEU A 217 -17.04 -24.45 3.28
C LEU A 217 -17.28 -25.92 2.88
N THR A 218 -16.35 -26.83 3.21
CA THR A 218 -16.38 -28.22 2.74
C THR A 218 -17.37 -29.10 3.49
N ALA A 219 -17.72 -28.73 4.73
CA ALA A 219 -18.72 -29.43 5.48
C ALA A 219 -20.12 -29.11 4.96
N ASN A 220 -20.94 -30.12 4.66
CA ASN A 220 -22.28 -29.92 4.12
C ASN A 220 -23.24 -29.21 5.09
N ASP A 221 -22.89 -29.19 6.37
CA ASP A 221 -23.71 -28.71 7.48
C ASP A 221 -23.07 -27.54 8.23
N LYS A 222 -21.86 -27.14 7.86
CA LYS A 222 -21.10 -26.14 8.62
C LYS A 222 -20.11 -25.34 7.77
N TRP A 223 -20.16 -24.03 7.90
CA TRP A 223 -19.15 -23.11 7.39
C TRP A 223 -18.34 -22.54 8.54
N LEU A 224 -17.02 -22.55 8.38
CA LEU A 224 -16.09 -21.98 9.34
C LEU A 224 -15.30 -20.88 8.66
N ILE A 225 -15.44 -19.65 9.13
CA ILE A 225 -14.67 -18.50 8.66
C ILE A 225 -13.81 -18.02 9.83
N SER A 226 -12.52 -17.85 9.62
CA SER A 226 -11.61 -17.31 10.63
C SER A 226 -10.79 -16.15 10.08
N ALA A 227 -10.55 -15.14 10.92
CA ALA A 227 -9.69 -14.00 10.64
C ALA A 227 -9.33 -13.30 11.95
N LYS A 228 -8.06 -12.88 12.09
CA LYS A 228 -7.60 -11.97 13.15
C LYS A 228 -7.46 -10.58 12.57
N ALA A 229 -8.46 -9.75 12.80
CA ALA A 229 -8.50 -8.38 12.27
C ALA A 229 -7.94 -7.39 13.29
N LYS A 230 -7.03 -6.52 12.84
CA LYS A 230 -6.46 -5.43 13.63
C LYS A 230 -6.37 -4.15 12.80
N ALA A 231 -6.69 -3.04 13.45
CA ALA A 231 -6.51 -1.71 12.91
C ALA A 231 -5.63 -0.91 13.88
N ASN A 232 -4.50 -0.43 13.40
CA ASN A 232 -3.54 0.34 14.17
C ASN A 232 -3.44 1.75 13.61
N MET A 233 -3.48 2.77 14.49
CA MET A 233 -3.35 4.15 14.11
C MET A 233 -2.33 4.87 15.00
N SER A 234 -1.37 5.50 14.38
CA SER A 234 -0.43 6.43 15.03
C SER A 234 -0.68 7.83 14.49
N MET A 235 -1.41 8.63 15.26
CA MET A 235 -1.70 10.03 14.96
C MET A 235 -1.99 10.76 16.26
N LYS A 236 -1.50 11.99 16.39
CA LYS A 236 -1.76 12.78 17.60
C LYS A 236 -3.24 13.12 17.73
N GLY A 237 -3.79 12.89 18.93
CA GLY A 237 -5.18 13.18 19.24
C GLY A 237 -6.20 12.22 18.62
N PHE A 238 -5.74 11.16 17.96
CA PHE A 238 -6.62 10.12 17.43
C PHE A 238 -7.16 9.24 18.54
N CYS A 239 -8.47 8.95 18.51
CA CYS A 239 -9.11 7.93 19.31
C CYS A 239 -10.22 7.23 18.52
N TYR A 240 -10.45 5.97 18.82
CA TYR A 240 -11.62 5.24 18.37
C TYR A 240 -12.83 5.67 19.24
N LYS A 241 -13.99 5.87 18.61
CA LYS A 241 -15.25 6.06 19.31
C LYS A 241 -15.99 4.75 19.32
N GLN A 242 -16.37 4.34 20.52
CA GLN A 242 -17.16 3.14 20.71
C GLN A 242 -18.64 3.49 20.93
N GLU A 243 -19.49 2.60 20.51
CA GLU A 243 -20.92 2.60 20.78
C GLU A 243 -21.27 1.27 21.45
N THR A 244 -22.14 1.34 22.43
CA THR A 244 -22.67 0.16 23.14
C THR A 244 -23.93 -0.35 22.42
N LYS A 245 -24.02 -1.65 22.24
CA LYS A 245 -25.17 -2.34 21.66
C LYS A 245 -25.49 -3.58 22.47
N GLU A 246 -26.76 -3.87 22.63
CA GLU A 246 -27.21 -5.13 23.23
C GLU A 246 -27.02 -6.29 22.25
N TYR A 247 -26.63 -7.45 22.77
CA TYR A 247 -26.70 -8.68 22.02
C TYR A 247 -28.17 -9.07 21.79
N ASN A 248 -28.43 -9.78 20.71
CA ASN A 248 -29.76 -10.36 20.48
C ASN A 248 -30.12 -11.38 21.57
N ASP A 249 -29.11 -12.13 22.09
CA ASP A 249 -29.26 -12.96 23.27
C ASP A 249 -29.15 -12.08 24.54
N PRO A 250 -30.24 -11.84 25.27
CA PRO A 250 -30.22 -10.99 26.47
C PRO A 250 -29.31 -11.49 27.58
N SER A 251 -28.98 -12.78 27.58
CA SER A 251 -28.09 -13.37 28.60
C SER A 251 -26.63 -12.94 28.44
N LYS A 252 -26.24 -12.46 27.26
CA LYS A 252 -24.90 -11.94 26.96
C LYS A 252 -24.69 -10.48 27.36
N GLY A 253 -25.79 -9.73 27.61
CA GLY A 253 -25.74 -8.31 27.99
C GLY A 253 -25.41 -7.39 26.81
N GLU A 254 -24.48 -6.46 27.04
CA GLU A 254 -24.08 -5.43 26.07
C GLU A 254 -22.66 -5.65 25.57
N TYR A 255 -22.36 -5.13 24.39
CA TYR A 255 -21.01 -5.07 23.84
C TYR A 255 -20.69 -3.70 23.25
N GLU A 256 -19.42 -3.33 23.36
CA GLU A 256 -18.89 -2.12 22.75
C GLU A 256 -18.24 -2.44 21.42
N TYR A 257 -18.40 -1.57 20.44
CA TYR A 257 -17.75 -1.69 19.14
C TYR A 257 -17.36 -0.33 18.58
N VAL A 258 -16.30 -0.29 17.79
CA VAL A 258 -15.85 0.92 17.11
C VAL A 258 -16.84 1.28 16.00
N ASN A 259 -17.54 2.39 16.16
CA ASN A 259 -18.49 2.91 15.18
C ASN A 259 -18.01 4.17 14.45
N ASP A 260 -17.09 4.91 15.03
CA ASP A 260 -16.53 6.15 14.46
C ASP A 260 -15.10 6.37 14.97
N VAL A 261 -14.46 7.39 14.48
CA VAL A 261 -13.14 7.85 14.92
C VAL A 261 -13.20 9.34 15.18
N ASP A 262 -12.37 9.81 16.11
CA ASP A 262 -12.22 11.23 16.40
C ASP A 262 -10.75 11.63 16.39
N VAL A 263 -10.50 12.89 16.10
CA VAL A 263 -9.16 13.48 16.13
C VAL A 263 -9.26 14.80 16.89
N ASP A 264 -8.73 14.80 18.09
CA ASP A 264 -8.68 16.00 18.94
C ASP A 264 -7.26 16.61 18.85
N GLY A 265 -7.17 17.64 18.04
CA GLY A 265 -5.94 18.37 17.80
C GLY A 265 -5.16 17.92 16.58
N ALA A 266 -4.10 18.66 16.31
CA ALA A 266 -3.16 18.40 15.23
C ALA A 266 -1.72 18.41 15.76
N GLY A 267 -0.84 17.66 15.17
CA GLY A 267 0.57 17.67 15.56
C GLY A 267 1.35 16.49 15.00
N LEU A 268 2.62 16.47 15.38
CA LEU A 268 3.50 15.38 14.99
C LEU A 268 3.29 14.19 15.92
N SER A 269 3.24 13.03 15.34
CA SER A 269 3.09 11.73 16.03
C SER A 269 4.30 10.83 15.84
N GLY A 270 5.30 11.27 15.09
CA GLY A 270 6.50 10.50 14.88
C GLY A 270 7.68 11.36 14.48
N PHE A 271 8.87 10.80 14.68
CA PHE A 271 10.14 11.37 14.25
C PHE A 271 11.03 10.27 13.67
N GLY A 272 11.76 10.61 12.62
CA GLY A 272 12.67 9.68 11.97
C GLY A 272 13.83 10.35 11.27
N MET A 273 14.74 9.53 10.80
CA MET A 273 15.86 9.96 9.98
C MET A 273 16.11 8.98 8.86
N ALA A 274 16.53 9.49 7.71
CA ALA A 274 16.95 8.66 6.59
C ALA A 274 18.16 9.28 5.88
N ILE A 275 18.86 8.47 5.11
CA ILE A 275 19.98 8.88 4.28
C ILE A 275 19.80 8.35 2.87
N ASP A 276 20.10 9.20 1.89
CA ASP A 276 20.29 8.81 0.51
C ASP A 276 21.77 8.88 0.17
N LEU A 277 22.24 7.92 -0.61
CA LEU A 277 23.59 7.87 -1.13
C LEU A 277 23.53 7.69 -2.63
N GLY A 278 24.43 8.36 -3.34
CA GLY A 278 24.49 8.28 -4.79
C GLY A 278 25.88 8.42 -5.36
N GLY A 279 26.08 7.82 -6.51
CA GLY A 279 27.32 7.88 -7.25
C GLY A 279 27.10 7.90 -8.75
N GLU A 280 27.98 8.60 -9.43
CA GLU A 280 28.09 8.64 -10.89
C GLU A 280 29.55 8.39 -11.27
N TYR A 281 29.78 7.45 -12.18
CA TYR A 281 31.11 7.12 -12.65
C TYR A 281 31.16 7.11 -14.18
N LYS A 282 31.94 8.04 -14.73
CA LYS A 282 32.22 8.14 -16.17
C LYS A 282 33.33 7.16 -16.54
N ILE A 283 32.97 6.06 -17.19
CA ILE A 283 33.93 5.05 -17.65
C ILE A 283 34.80 5.63 -18.74
N ASN A 284 34.18 6.21 -19.75
CA ASN A 284 34.77 6.92 -20.88
C ASN A 284 33.81 8.01 -21.38
N ASP A 285 34.10 8.64 -22.51
CA ASP A 285 33.27 9.73 -23.05
C ASP A 285 31.91 9.26 -23.57
N SER A 286 31.69 7.96 -23.76
CA SER A 286 30.44 7.38 -24.26
C SER A 286 29.64 6.65 -23.19
N TRP A 287 30.26 6.27 -22.04
CA TRP A 287 29.62 5.45 -21.04
C TRP A 287 29.72 6.03 -19.62
N THR A 288 28.58 6.20 -19.01
CA THR A 288 28.46 6.62 -17.60
C THR A 288 27.58 5.63 -16.84
N VAL A 289 28.01 5.21 -15.68
CA VAL A 289 27.28 4.32 -14.76
C VAL A 289 26.86 5.10 -13.53
N ASN A 290 25.61 4.94 -13.12
CA ASN A 290 25.02 5.60 -11.99
C ASN A 290 24.44 4.57 -11.03
N ALA A 291 24.59 4.83 -9.73
CA ALA A 291 23.98 4.01 -8.67
C ALA A 291 23.49 4.90 -7.54
N SER A 292 22.34 4.57 -6.96
CA SER A 292 21.81 5.25 -5.79
C SER A 292 21.09 4.29 -4.84
N VAL A 293 21.17 4.61 -3.56
CA VAL A 293 20.40 3.99 -2.48
C VAL A 293 19.64 5.12 -1.81
N LEU A 294 18.33 5.06 -1.80
CA LEU A 294 17.44 6.12 -1.32
C LEU A 294 16.65 5.65 -0.11
N ASP A 295 16.32 6.59 0.79
CA ASP A 295 15.43 6.40 1.93
C ASP A 295 15.86 5.29 2.92
N LEU A 296 17.18 5.13 3.12
CA LEU A 296 17.68 4.22 4.13
C LEU A 296 17.57 4.84 5.52
N GLY A 297 16.57 4.43 6.31
CA GLY A 297 16.31 5.07 7.59
C GLY A 297 15.28 4.37 8.48
N PHE A 298 14.74 5.12 9.43
CA PHE A 298 13.72 4.67 10.36
C PHE A 298 12.74 5.79 10.70
N MET A 299 11.55 5.41 11.15
CA MET A 299 10.53 6.29 11.72
C MET A 299 10.06 5.70 13.05
N HIS A 300 10.12 6.48 14.11
CA HIS A 300 9.59 6.18 15.44
C HIS A 300 8.28 6.93 15.63
N TRP A 301 7.21 6.21 15.99
CA TRP A 301 5.87 6.74 16.25
C TRP A 301 5.61 6.72 17.75
N SER A 302 5.08 7.80 18.28
CA SER A 302 4.94 8.03 19.73
C SER A 302 3.76 7.28 20.35
N ASN A 303 2.77 6.88 19.55
CA ASN A 303 1.58 6.16 19.98
C ASN A 303 1.16 5.11 18.94
N ASN A 304 0.29 4.18 19.36
CA ASN A 304 -0.31 3.17 18.50
C ASN A 304 -1.69 2.78 19.04
N MET A 305 -2.70 3.54 18.68
CA MET A 305 -4.09 3.19 18.99
C MET A 305 -4.48 1.95 18.21
N GLN A 306 -4.90 0.90 18.90
CA GLN A 306 -5.25 -0.40 18.30
C GLN A 306 -6.72 -0.71 18.52
N ALA A 307 -7.36 -1.24 17.47
CA ALA A 307 -8.65 -1.91 17.56
C ALA A 307 -8.55 -3.29 16.94
N ALA A 308 -9.24 -4.28 17.53
CA ALA A 308 -9.23 -5.66 17.08
C ALA A 308 -10.61 -6.30 17.18
N ASN A 309 -10.84 -7.38 16.40
CA ASN A 309 -12.06 -8.14 16.55
C ASN A 309 -11.98 -9.02 17.81
N ARG A 310 -13.14 -9.22 18.46
CA ARG A 310 -13.25 -10.00 19.72
C ARG A 310 -13.15 -11.49 19.51
N GLN A 311 -13.66 -11.98 18.41
CA GLN A 311 -13.62 -13.40 18.04
C GLN A 311 -12.94 -13.58 16.69
N ASP A 312 -12.03 -14.56 16.65
CA ASP A 312 -11.29 -14.88 15.43
C ASP A 312 -12.08 -15.80 14.49
N THR A 313 -13.22 -16.32 14.93
CA THR A 313 -13.92 -17.38 14.22
C THR A 313 -15.43 -17.14 14.22
N PHE A 314 -16.01 -17.25 13.03
CA PHE A 314 -17.45 -17.30 12.80
C PHE A 314 -17.85 -18.67 12.29
N VAL A 315 -18.84 -19.30 12.94
CA VAL A 315 -19.37 -20.62 12.58
C VAL A 315 -20.82 -20.51 12.16
N PHE A 316 -21.10 -20.87 10.91
CA PHE A 316 -22.46 -21.00 10.42
C PHE A 316 -22.77 -22.50 10.22
N ASP A 317 -23.59 -23.08 11.10
CA ASP A 317 -24.00 -24.49 11.06
C ASP A 317 -25.41 -24.71 10.47
N GLY A 318 -25.90 -23.70 9.72
CA GLY A 318 -27.22 -23.75 9.10
C GLY A 318 -28.38 -23.74 10.11
N PHE A 319 -29.54 -24.00 9.61
CA PHE A 319 -30.78 -24.11 10.41
C PHE A 319 -31.20 -25.59 10.60
N THR A 320 -30.24 -26.49 10.84
CA THR A 320 -30.48 -27.94 10.85
C THR A 320 -30.92 -28.47 12.20
N ASP A 321 -30.34 -27.96 13.29
CA ASP A 321 -30.69 -28.39 14.66
C ASP A 321 -31.77 -27.50 15.29
N MET A 322 -32.97 -27.59 14.75
CA MET A 322 -34.10 -26.81 15.25
C MET A 322 -35.20 -27.75 15.76
N ASP A 323 -35.52 -27.68 17.06
CA ASP A 323 -36.66 -28.41 17.63
C ASP A 323 -37.99 -27.70 17.27
N VAL A 324 -38.40 -27.86 16.03
CA VAL A 324 -39.61 -27.23 15.51
C VAL A 324 -40.83 -28.02 15.92
N LYS A 325 -41.56 -27.50 16.90
CA LYS A 325 -42.88 -28.02 17.33
C LYS A 325 -43.99 -27.23 16.62
N GLN A 326 -45.19 -27.83 16.59
CA GLN A 326 -46.32 -27.15 16.00
C GLN A 326 -46.63 -25.85 16.75
N GLY A 327 -46.45 -24.70 16.05
CA GLY A 327 -46.72 -23.35 16.60
C GLY A 327 -45.53 -22.53 17.06
N ASN A 328 -44.29 -23.12 17.15
CA ASN A 328 -43.10 -22.38 17.58
C ASN A 328 -42.03 -22.17 16.50
N GLY A 329 -42.33 -22.46 15.22
CA GLY A 329 -41.34 -22.43 14.16
C GLY A 329 -40.68 -21.06 13.94
N ASN A 330 -41.41 -19.96 14.12
CA ASN A 330 -40.86 -18.60 14.02
C ASN A 330 -39.90 -18.30 15.17
N GLU A 331 -40.25 -18.61 16.40
CA GLU A 331 -39.40 -18.37 17.57
C GLU A 331 -38.05 -19.11 17.47
N VAL A 332 -38.07 -20.38 17.06
CA VAL A 332 -36.86 -21.19 16.91
C VAL A 332 -35.95 -20.68 15.78
N PHE A 333 -36.57 -20.15 14.72
CA PHE A 333 -35.80 -19.53 13.62
C PHE A 333 -35.18 -18.21 14.07
N ASP A 334 -35.95 -17.37 14.77
CA ASP A 334 -35.49 -16.09 15.28
C ASP A 334 -34.35 -16.27 16.29
N ASP A 335 -34.46 -17.20 17.25
CA ASP A 335 -33.39 -17.51 18.21
C ASP A 335 -32.07 -17.91 17.52
N LYS A 336 -32.15 -18.71 16.45
CA LYS A 336 -30.98 -19.13 15.72
C LYS A 336 -30.38 -18.01 14.85
N ALA A 337 -31.23 -17.19 14.25
CA ALA A 337 -30.82 -16.00 13.52
C ALA A 337 -30.14 -14.97 14.45
N ASP A 338 -30.67 -14.78 15.66
CA ASP A 338 -30.10 -13.91 16.68
C ASP A 338 -28.73 -14.41 17.16
N LYS A 339 -28.56 -15.73 17.36
CA LYS A 339 -27.27 -16.33 17.67
C LYS A 339 -26.22 -16.05 16.59
N TYR A 340 -26.57 -16.18 15.31
CA TYR A 340 -25.65 -15.86 14.22
C TYR A 340 -25.36 -14.37 14.13
N GLY A 341 -26.36 -13.52 14.38
CA GLY A 341 -26.19 -12.07 14.45
C GLY A 341 -25.16 -11.68 15.52
N ASP A 342 -25.25 -12.27 16.70
CA ASP A 342 -24.33 -12.05 17.81
C ASP A 342 -22.91 -12.53 17.50
N GLN A 343 -22.78 -13.73 16.94
CA GLN A 343 -21.47 -14.28 16.54
C GLN A 343 -20.81 -13.42 15.44
N LEU A 344 -21.60 -12.97 14.48
CA LEU A 344 -21.11 -12.11 13.41
C LEU A 344 -20.71 -10.73 13.96
N ALA A 345 -21.44 -10.21 14.96
CA ALA A 345 -21.09 -8.99 15.65
C ALA A 345 -19.72 -9.08 16.33
N ASP A 346 -19.46 -10.19 17.04
CA ASP A 346 -18.17 -10.42 17.71
C ASP A 346 -17.03 -10.65 16.72
N PHE A 347 -17.29 -11.28 15.59
CA PHE A 347 -16.31 -11.56 14.55
C PHE A 347 -15.95 -10.33 13.70
N ALA A 348 -16.96 -9.54 13.30
CA ALA A 348 -16.80 -8.47 12.31
C ALA A 348 -16.54 -7.09 12.92
N ASN A 349 -16.98 -6.85 14.16
CA ASN A 349 -16.79 -5.57 14.83
C ASN A 349 -15.45 -5.50 15.55
N LEU A 350 -14.78 -4.36 15.40
CA LEU A 350 -13.57 -4.05 16.14
C LEU A 350 -13.91 -3.42 17.49
N THR A 351 -13.15 -3.74 18.52
CA THR A 351 -13.18 -3.12 19.85
C THR A 351 -11.89 -2.34 20.06
N ASP A 352 -11.96 -1.19 20.69
CA ASP A 352 -10.79 -0.38 21.02
C ASP A 352 -9.96 -1.08 22.11
N GLU A 353 -8.71 -1.36 21.81
CA GLU A 353 -7.73 -1.94 22.75
C GLU A 353 -6.84 -0.85 23.37
N GLY A 354 -7.07 0.41 23.02
CA GLY A 354 -6.31 1.55 23.53
C GLY A 354 -4.96 1.74 22.88
N ASP A 355 -4.13 2.56 23.53
CA ASP A 355 -2.78 2.86 23.05
C ASP A 355 -1.81 1.72 23.45
N GLN A 356 -1.29 1.02 22.46
CA GLN A 356 -0.28 -0.04 22.61
C GLN A 356 1.15 0.51 22.77
N GLY A 357 1.30 1.82 22.91
CA GLY A 357 2.57 2.50 23.09
C GLY A 357 3.29 2.82 21.77
N SER A 358 4.55 3.24 21.92
CA SER A 358 5.35 3.64 20.77
C SER A 358 5.75 2.48 19.89
N ARG A 359 5.85 2.73 18.59
CA ARG A 359 6.34 1.74 17.60
C ARG A 359 7.40 2.33 16.69
N THR A 360 8.39 1.52 16.32
CA THR A 360 9.44 1.92 15.39
C THR A 360 9.39 1.08 14.13
N ASN A 361 9.33 1.76 13.00
CA ASN A 361 9.46 1.12 11.71
C ASN A 361 10.76 1.53 11.06
N ARG A 362 11.46 0.59 10.47
CA ARG A 362 12.50 0.92 9.52
C ARG A 362 11.86 1.61 8.34
N HIS A 363 12.26 2.83 8.07
CA HIS A 363 11.93 3.50 6.84
C HIS A 363 12.66 2.74 5.75
N ARG A 364 11.93 1.87 5.08
CA ARG A 364 12.53 1.05 4.02
C ARG A 364 12.35 1.84 2.74
N CYS A 365 13.43 1.91 2.01
CA CYS A 365 13.44 2.35 0.63
C CYS A 365 12.15 1.96 -0.08
N HIS A 366 11.60 2.85 -0.79
CA HIS A 366 10.33 2.97 -1.46
C HIS A 366 9.75 1.73 -2.17
N HIS A 367 10.05 0.54 -1.74
CA HIS A 367 9.36 -0.71 -2.07
C HIS A 367 9.53 -1.65 -0.91
N GLN A 368 8.49 -2.11 -0.36
CA GLN A 368 8.24 -2.92 0.84
C GLN A 368 9.33 -3.92 1.31
N ARG A 369 10.46 -4.10 0.63
CA ARG A 369 11.59 -4.95 1.04
C ARG A 369 12.85 -4.59 0.25
N GLY A 370 13.64 -3.65 0.72
CA GLY A 370 14.99 -3.46 0.19
C GLY A 370 15.34 -2.04 -0.26
N CYS A 371 16.60 -1.72 -0.25
CA CYS A 371 17.13 -0.49 -0.81
C CYS A 371 16.88 -0.44 -2.32
N LYS A 372 16.39 0.69 -2.83
CA LYS A 372 16.30 0.90 -4.26
C LYS A 372 17.71 1.11 -4.79
N LEU A 373 18.32 0.06 -5.33
CA LEU A 373 19.54 0.18 -6.11
C LEU A 373 19.12 0.50 -7.55
N GLN A 374 19.41 1.70 -8.00
CA GLN A 374 19.21 2.08 -9.38
C GLN A 374 20.57 2.20 -10.05
N ALA A 375 20.79 1.40 -11.07
CA ALA A 375 21.95 1.48 -11.94
C ALA A 375 21.49 1.77 -13.36
N SER A 376 22.14 2.69 -14.05
CA SER A 376 21.89 2.99 -15.46
C SER A 376 23.20 3.19 -16.20
N MET A 377 23.22 2.80 -17.46
CA MET A 377 24.30 3.10 -18.38
C MET A 377 23.78 4.04 -19.46
N LEU A 378 24.47 5.13 -19.70
CA LEU A 378 24.19 6.08 -20.77
C LEU A 378 25.30 6.00 -21.82
N GLN A 379 24.92 5.89 -23.09
CA GLN A 379 25.83 6.00 -24.22
C GLN A 379 25.61 7.37 -24.88
N GLU A 380 26.61 8.22 -24.85
CA GLU A 380 26.51 9.65 -25.23
C GLU A 380 26.58 9.92 -26.76
N ASN A 381 26.75 8.92 -27.61
CA ASN A 381 27.10 9.10 -29.03
C ASN A 381 26.07 8.64 -30.07
N ASP A 382 24.77 8.53 -29.74
CA ASP A 382 23.76 8.27 -30.76
C ASP A 382 22.69 9.36 -30.80
N LEU A 383 22.80 10.24 -31.81
CA LEU A 383 21.78 11.25 -32.20
C LEU A 383 20.52 10.60 -32.84
N ARG A 384 20.37 9.30 -32.78
CA ARG A 384 19.14 8.55 -33.07
C ARG A 384 18.65 8.01 -31.77
N LEU A 385 17.42 8.38 -31.36
CA LEU A 385 16.67 7.98 -30.18
C LEU A 385 17.34 6.85 -29.38
N PRO A 386 17.88 7.10 -28.18
CA PRO A 386 18.59 6.08 -27.45
C PRO A 386 17.64 4.92 -27.18
N GLU A 387 17.99 3.73 -27.64
CA GLU A 387 17.39 2.51 -27.10
C GLU A 387 17.76 2.44 -25.63
N LEU A 388 16.76 2.68 -24.78
CA LEU A 388 16.93 2.74 -23.33
C LEU A 388 17.11 1.32 -22.80
N TYR A 389 18.33 0.93 -22.54
CA TYR A 389 18.60 -0.25 -21.70
C TYR A 389 18.53 0.14 -20.22
N THR A 390 17.34 0.05 -19.63
CA THR A 390 17.17 0.15 -18.18
C THR A 390 17.10 -1.25 -17.59
N HIS A 391 18.17 -1.70 -16.93
CA HIS A 391 18.06 -2.80 -15.99
C HIS A 391 17.61 -2.27 -14.63
N GLN A 392 16.34 -2.42 -14.32
CA GLN A 392 15.85 -2.28 -12.93
C GLN A 392 16.13 -3.58 -12.18
N GLY A 393 17.30 -3.67 -11.59
CA GLY A 393 17.62 -4.73 -10.64
C GLY A 393 17.11 -4.34 -9.26
N CYS A 394 16.02 -4.91 -8.80
CA CYS A 394 15.62 -4.84 -7.40
C CYS A 394 16.35 -5.94 -6.63
N LEU A 395 17.35 -5.57 -5.82
CA LEU A 395 17.97 -6.50 -4.88
C LEU A 395 17.00 -6.73 -3.72
N LEU A 396 16.23 -7.82 -3.81
CA LEU A 396 15.43 -8.34 -2.70
C LEU A 396 16.38 -9.02 -1.71
N MET A 397 16.74 -8.34 -0.64
CA MET A 397 17.33 -9.02 0.51
C MET A 397 16.21 -9.66 1.34
N ASP A 398 15.84 -10.88 1.01
CA ASP A 398 15.09 -11.74 1.90
C ASP A 398 16.06 -12.39 2.89
N ARG A 399 15.71 -12.34 4.19
CA ARG A 399 16.54 -12.91 5.27
C ARG A 399 16.64 -14.44 5.23
N ARG A 400 16.05 -15.11 4.25
CA ARG A 400 16.03 -16.58 4.14
C ARG A 400 16.58 -17.18 2.85
N GLN A 401 16.97 -16.36 1.86
CA GLN A 401 17.61 -16.90 0.65
C GLN A 401 18.69 -15.97 0.11
N THR A 402 19.93 -16.44 0.16
CA THR A 402 21.13 -15.86 -0.42
C THR A 402 21.23 -16.29 -1.89
N GLU A 403 20.34 -15.83 -2.76
CA GLU A 403 20.51 -15.97 -4.20
C GLU A 403 20.14 -14.68 -4.91
N CYS A 404 21.15 -14.05 -5.53
CA CYS A 404 20.96 -12.99 -6.51
C CYS A 404 20.46 -13.61 -7.82
N GLN A 405 19.19 -13.50 -8.13
CA GLN A 405 18.72 -13.74 -9.50
C GLN A 405 18.78 -12.45 -10.30
N LEU A 406 19.76 -12.36 -11.18
CA LEU A 406 19.78 -11.43 -12.30
C LEU A 406 18.82 -11.96 -13.36
N GLY A 407 17.60 -11.42 -13.38
CA GLY A 407 16.65 -11.72 -14.45
C GLY A 407 17.06 -11.01 -15.73
N SER A 408 17.57 -11.75 -16.69
CA SER A 408 17.70 -11.33 -18.09
C SER A 408 16.35 -11.53 -18.77
N SER A 409 15.67 -10.44 -19.17
CA SER A 409 14.58 -10.58 -20.14
C SER A 409 15.15 -10.68 -21.53
N GLU A 410 15.05 -11.84 -22.13
CA GLU A 410 15.24 -12.02 -23.57
C GLU A 410 14.13 -11.29 -24.33
N MET A 411 14.54 -10.58 -25.36
CA MET A 411 13.64 -10.00 -26.36
C MET A 411 13.13 -11.12 -27.29
N ALA A 412 11.85 -11.12 -27.53
CA ALA A 412 11.24 -11.63 -28.76
C ALA A 412 10.45 -10.49 -29.41
#